data_467ae00b11be202ab8f7c24da5789a7d
#
_entry.id   467ae00b11be202ab8f7c24da5789a7d
#
_cell.length_a   1.000
_cell.length_b   1.000
_cell.length_c   1.000
_cell.angle_alpha   90.00
_cell.angle_beta   90.00
_cell.angle_gamma   90.00
#
_symmetry.space_group_name_H-M   'P 1'
#
loop_
_entity.id
_entity.type
_entity.pdbx_description
1 polymer ?
#
loop_
_entity_poly.entity_id
_entity_poly.type
_entity_poly.pdbx_seq_one_letter_code
_entity_poly.pdbx_strand_id
1 'polypeptide(L)'
;MHTPQRTMRALSALMLLGAIDTFAAAPARADGSVSTLHMGMGAKPGEMGRFDAVVAQYNASGERFRIDGHCQSACTIFLSIRNVCVTPNATLLFHSGGNPKSGRINPASTQHMLGAYNAALRQYVTENHFMDTFAFHAISGRDIVKRFGYPACR
;
A
#
# COMPACT_ATOMS: atom_id res chain seq x y z
N MET A 1 77.18 -16.36 50.70
CA MET A 1 76.06 -15.42 50.70
C MET A 1 75.25 -15.68 49.43
N HIS A 2 74.14 -16.43 49.52
CA HIS A 2 73.31 -16.82 48.40
C HIS A 2 71.97 -16.14 48.58
N THR A 3 71.59 -15.30 47.63
CA THR A 3 70.29 -14.65 47.54
C THR A 3 69.40 -15.48 46.65
N PRO A 4 68.17 -15.88 47.07
CA PRO A 4 67.25 -16.62 46.18
C PRO A 4 66.43 -15.64 45.37
N GLN A 5 66.45 -15.84 44.06
CA GLN A 5 65.51 -15.20 43.09
C GLN A 5 64.12 -15.73 43.27
N ARG A 6 63.17 -14.82 43.54
CA ARG A 6 61.74 -15.10 43.49
C ARG A 6 61.19 -14.98 42.03
N THR A 7 60.78 -16.09 41.47
CA THR A 7 60.12 -16.11 40.19
C THR A 7 58.64 -15.72 40.40
N MET A 8 58.23 -14.59 39.86
CA MET A 8 56.83 -14.20 39.74
C MET A 8 56.20 -14.94 38.58
N ARG A 9 55.25 -15.78 38.88
CA ARG A 9 54.35 -16.38 37.88
C ARG A 9 53.27 -15.37 37.55
N ALA A 10 53.26 -14.87 36.31
CA ALA A 10 52.18 -14.09 35.76
C ALA A 10 50.99 -15.03 35.43
N LEU A 11 49.85 -14.85 36.10
CA LEU A 11 48.60 -15.43 35.73
C LEU A 11 47.99 -14.58 34.58
N SER A 12 48.00 -15.13 33.38
CA SER A 12 47.25 -14.56 32.26
C SER A 12 45.75 -14.93 32.42
N ALA A 13 44.95 -13.97 32.80
CA ALA A 13 43.51 -14.08 32.76
C ALA A 13 43.01 -13.91 31.30
N LEU A 14 42.56 -15.01 30.70
CA LEU A 14 41.95 -15.03 29.39
C LEU A 14 40.52 -14.52 29.52
N MET A 15 40.27 -13.25 29.20
CA MET A 15 38.90 -12.74 29.11
C MET A 15 38.28 -13.23 27.80
N LEU A 16 37.36 -14.18 27.91
CA LEU A 16 36.42 -14.50 26.81
C LEU A 16 35.40 -13.35 26.70
N LEU A 17 35.62 -12.48 25.70
CA LEU A 17 34.53 -11.58 25.25
C LEU A 17 33.49 -12.41 24.48
N GLY A 18 32.40 -12.73 25.17
CA GLY A 18 31.21 -13.26 24.51
C GLY A 18 30.59 -12.15 23.65
N ALA A 19 30.64 -12.32 22.33
CA ALA A 19 29.87 -11.50 21.41
C ALA A 19 28.39 -11.77 21.65
N ILE A 20 27.69 -10.83 22.25
CA ILE A 20 26.23 -10.86 22.33
C ILE A 20 25.74 -10.38 20.96
N ASP A 21 25.40 -11.33 20.07
CA ASP A 21 24.64 -11.04 18.84
C ASP A 21 23.25 -10.52 19.25
N THR A 22 23.14 -9.20 19.37
CA THR A 22 21.85 -8.55 19.46
C THR A 22 21.19 -8.66 18.09
N PHE A 23 20.37 -9.70 17.93
CA PHE A 23 19.40 -9.75 16.84
C PHE A 23 18.46 -8.54 17.03
N ALA A 24 18.74 -7.45 16.34
CA ALA A 24 17.80 -6.37 16.19
C ALA A 24 16.59 -6.93 15.43
N ALA A 25 15.50 -7.20 16.15
CA ALA A 25 14.23 -7.52 15.53
C ALA A 25 13.88 -6.38 14.57
N ALA A 26 13.79 -6.67 13.29
CA ALA A 26 13.32 -5.69 12.31
C ALA A 26 11.95 -5.19 12.78
N PRO A 27 11.70 -3.87 12.79
CA PRO A 27 10.40 -3.35 13.20
C PRO A 27 9.33 -4.01 12.37
N ALA A 28 8.30 -4.55 13.04
CA ALA A 28 7.14 -5.11 12.38
C ALA A 28 6.56 -4.01 11.48
N ARG A 29 6.56 -4.25 10.15
CA ARG A 29 6.00 -3.31 9.19
C ARG A 29 4.50 -3.23 9.46
N ALA A 30 4.02 -2.04 9.77
CA ALA A 30 2.59 -1.80 9.90
C ALA A 30 1.95 -1.91 8.51
N ASP A 31 1.00 -2.82 8.33
CA ASP A 31 0.20 -2.88 7.12
C ASP A 31 -0.73 -1.67 7.09
N GLY A 32 -0.59 -0.82 6.09
CA GLY A 32 -1.57 0.22 5.81
C GLY A 32 -2.87 -0.41 5.34
N SER A 33 -3.99 0.12 5.79
CA SER A 33 -5.29 -0.32 5.30
C SER A 33 -6.19 0.84 4.96
N VAL A 34 -7.03 0.65 3.96
CA VAL A 34 -8.15 1.55 3.68
C VAL A 34 -9.45 0.79 3.88
N SER A 35 -10.24 1.28 4.82
CA SER A 35 -11.66 1.01 4.94
C SER A 35 -12.35 2.35 4.68
N THR A 36 -13.11 2.41 3.65
CA THR A 36 -13.25 3.56 2.76
C THR A 36 -14.27 4.59 3.08
N LEU A 37 -14.89 4.57 4.21
CA LEU A 37 -15.90 5.57 4.54
C LEU A 37 -15.36 7.00 4.69
N HIS A 38 -14.06 7.19 4.75
CA HIS A 38 -13.50 8.50 5.12
C HIS A 38 -12.66 9.17 4.02
N MET A 39 -12.31 8.50 2.94
CA MET A 39 -11.39 9.07 1.93
C MET A 39 -12.06 9.49 0.62
N GLY A 40 -13.34 9.19 0.43
CA GLY A 40 -14.02 9.33 -0.87
C GLY A 40 -15.10 10.39 -0.98
N MET A 41 -15.31 11.19 0.02
CA MET A 41 -16.38 12.19 0.00
C MET A 41 -15.95 13.45 -0.72
N GLY A 42 -16.04 13.40 -2.06
CA GLY A 42 -15.94 14.59 -2.89
C GLY A 42 -14.53 15.11 -3.01
N ALA A 43 -13.74 14.50 -3.88
CA ALA A 43 -12.46 15.08 -4.27
C ALA A 43 -12.71 16.49 -4.85
N LYS A 44 -12.42 17.51 -4.06
CA LYS A 44 -12.29 18.87 -4.59
C LYS A 44 -11.13 18.87 -5.59
N PRO A 45 -11.10 19.79 -6.55
CA PRO A 45 -9.92 19.97 -7.39
C PRO A 45 -8.67 20.05 -6.51
N GLY A 46 -7.70 19.13 -6.75
CA GLY A 46 -6.49 19.00 -5.92
C GLY A 46 -6.51 17.91 -4.83
N GLU A 47 -7.66 17.31 -4.50
CA GLU A 47 -7.70 16.23 -3.50
C GLU A 47 -7.15 14.90 -3.99
N MET A 48 -7.08 14.67 -5.29
CA MET A 48 -6.41 13.49 -5.87
C MET A 48 -4.96 13.37 -5.38
N GLY A 49 -4.25 14.47 -5.20
CA GLY A 49 -2.88 14.49 -4.70
C GLY A 49 -2.68 13.85 -3.33
N ARG A 50 -3.72 13.79 -2.49
CA ARG A 50 -3.63 13.07 -1.20
C ARG A 50 -3.55 11.55 -1.40
N PHE A 51 -4.25 11.03 -2.39
CA PHE A 51 -4.20 9.62 -2.74
C PHE A 51 -2.84 9.28 -3.38
N ASP A 52 -2.35 10.15 -4.26
CA ASP A 52 -1.03 10.00 -4.86
C ASP A 52 0.09 10.03 -3.81
N ALA A 53 -0.03 10.89 -2.79
CA ALA A 53 0.92 10.95 -1.70
C ALA A 53 0.98 9.62 -0.91
N VAL A 54 -0.17 8.98 -0.67
CA VAL A 54 -0.23 7.65 -0.04
C VAL A 54 0.39 6.60 -0.95
N VAL A 55 0.08 6.61 -2.25
CA VAL A 55 0.70 5.70 -3.23
C VAL A 55 2.23 5.85 -3.22
N ALA A 56 2.72 7.10 -3.25
CA ALA A 56 4.14 7.39 -3.21
C ALA A 56 4.80 6.89 -1.91
N GLN A 57 4.16 7.12 -0.76
CA GLN A 57 4.63 6.67 0.56
C GLN A 57 4.78 5.16 0.60
N TYR A 58 3.73 4.39 0.24
CA TYR A 58 3.79 2.93 0.28
C TYR A 58 4.71 2.34 -0.78
N ASN A 59 4.83 2.98 -1.93
CA ASN A 59 5.82 2.60 -2.94
C ASN A 59 7.26 2.87 -2.49
N ALA A 60 7.50 3.90 -1.68
CA ALA A 60 8.83 4.20 -1.12
C ALA A 60 9.20 3.26 0.03
N SER A 61 8.27 3.01 0.96
CA SER A 61 8.51 2.13 2.11
C SER A 61 8.54 0.64 1.75
N GLY A 62 7.81 0.25 0.70
CA GLY A 62 7.61 -1.16 0.33
C GLY A 62 6.67 -1.90 1.29
N GLU A 63 6.07 -1.21 2.24
CA GLU A 63 5.06 -1.77 3.14
C GLU A 63 3.84 -2.23 2.36
N ARG A 64 3.16 -3.25 2.93
CA ARG A 64 1.91 -3.73 2.33
C ARG A 64 0.79 -2.73 2.55
N PHE A 65 0.01 -2.50 1.49
CA PHE A 65 -1.22 -1.75 1.56
C PHE A 65 -2.42 -2.67 1.32
N ARG A 66 -3.35 -2.68 2.25
CA ARG A 66 -4.51 -3.56 2.23
C ARG A 66 -5.76 -2.79 1.81
N ILE A 67 -6.41 -3.20 0.74
CA ILE A 67 -7.75 -2.72 0.39
C ILE A 67 -8.78 -3.67 0.99
N ASP A 68 -9.54 -3.16 1.97
CA ASP A 68 -10.55 -3.90 2.72
C ASP A 68 -11.84 -3.09 2.79
N GLY A 69 -12.99 -3.77 2.82
CA GLY A 69 -14.29 -3.09 2.85
C GLY A 69 -14.58 -2.30 1.56
N HIS A 70 -14.98 -1.06 1.69
CA HIS A 70 -15.53 -0.24 0.60
C HIS A 70 -14.50 0.74 0.05
N CYS A 71 -14.13 0.65 -1.23
CA CYS A 71 -13.14 1.50 -1.90
C CYS A 71 -13.73 2.16 -3.14
N GLN A 72 -14.14 3.43 -3.04
CA GLN A 72 -14.82 4.13 -4.12
C GLN A 72 -14.01 5.28 -4.71
N SER A 73 -14.23 5.59 -5.99
CA SER A 73 -13.70 6.78 -6.67
C SER A 73 -12.17 6.84 -6.58
N ALA A 74 -11.60 7.96 -6.13
CA ALA A 74 -10.17 8.17 -5.98
C ALA A 74 -9.46 7.11 -5.10
N CYS A 75 -10.18 6.43 -4.20
CA CYS A 75 -9.63 5.30 -3.44
C CYS A 75 -9.09 4.18 -4.36
N THR A 76 -9.70 3.96 -5.53
CA THR A 76 -9.26 2.92 -6.46
C THR A 76 -7.87 3.15 -7.03
N ILE A 77 -7.30 4.37 -6.90
CA ILE A 77 -5.92 4.69 -7.25
C ILE A 77 -4.92 3.84 -6.43
N PHE A 78 -5.28 3.42 -5.22
CA PHE A 78 -4.43 2.56 -4.40
C PHE A 78 -4.10 1.21 -5.04
N LEU A 79 -4.85 0.79 -6.07
CA LEU A 79 -4.49 -0.36 -6.89
C LEU A 79 -3.14 -0.21 -7.61
N SER A 80 -2.58 1.01 -7.70
CA SER A 80 -1.24 1.26 -8.24
C SER A 80 -0.10 1.07 -7.22
N ILE A 81 -0.40 0.82 -5.97
CA ILE A 81 0.63 0.53 -4.96
C ILE A 81 1.26 -0.82 -5.27
N ARG A 82 2.59 -0.87 -5.38
CA ARG A 82 3.33 -2.08 -5.79
C ARG A 82 3.10 -3.28 -4.88
N ASN A 83 2.98 -3.04 -3.56
CA ASN A 83 2.70 -4.09 -2.58
C ASN A 83 1.25 -3.98 -2.07
N VAL A 84 0.30 -3.81 -3.02
CA VAL A 84 -1.13 -3.80 -2.68
C VAL A 84 -1.65 -5.24 -2.57
N CYS A 85 -2.62 -5.45 -1.67
CA CYS A 85 -3.46 -6.64 -1.68
C CYS A 85 -4.94 -6.25 -1.48
N VAL A 86 -5.83 -7.08 -2.00
CA VAL A 86 -7.28 -6.86 -1.92
C VAL A 86 -7.93 -8.01 -1.18
N THR A 87 -8.81 -7.69 -0.21
CA THR A 87 -9.58 -8.75 0.47
C THR A 87 -10.74 -9.22 -0.38
N PRO A 88 -11.15 -10.49 -0.30
CA PRO A 88 -12.29 -11.01 -1.05
C PRO A 88 -13.61 -10.27 -0.78
N ASN A 89 -13.74 -9.70 0.42
CA ASN A 89 -14.93 -8.98 0.88
C ASN A 89 -14.90 -7.49 0.54
N ALA A 90 -13.82 -7.00 -0.04
CA ALA A 90 -13.77 -5.62 -0.52
C ALA A 90 -14.79 -5.39 -1.65
N THR A 91 -15.27 -4.16 -1.75
CA THR A 91 -16.10 -3.69 -2.87
C THR A 91 -15.44 -2.44 -3.42
N LEU A 92 -15.01 -2.50 -4.68
CA LEU A 92 -14.42 -1.35 -5.35
C LEU A 92 -15.48 -0.73 -6.27
N LEU A 93 -15.62 0.61 -6.18
CA LEU A 93 -16.63 1.36 -6.91
C LEU A 93 -15.97 2.34 -7.89
N PHE A 94 -16.27 2.14 -9.16
CA PHE A 94 -15.70 2.88 -10.28
C PHE A 94 -16.72 3.86 -10.84
N HIS A 95 -16.30 5.05 -11.23
CA HIS A 95 -17.08 6.07 -11.93
C HIS A 95 -16.13 7.14 -12.51
N SER A 96 -16.65 8.05 -13.35
CA SER A 96 -15.88 9.17 -13.90
C SER A 96 -15.36 10.12 -12.82
N GLY A 97 -14.20 10.69 -13.04
CA GLY A 97 -13.69 11.79 -12.24
C GLY A 97 -14.46 13.08 -12.49
N GLY A 98 -14.54 13.97 -11.47
CA GLY A 98 -15.18 15.26 -11.60
C GLY A 98 -15.98 15.67 -10.38
N ASN A 99 -16.97 16.54 -10.60
CA ASN A 99 -17.84 17.04 -9.54
C ASN A 99 -19.29 16.59 -9.77
N PRO A 100 -19.77 15.56 -9.06
CA PRO A 100 -21.14 15.03 -9.25
C PRO A 100 -22.24 16.05 -8.90
N LYS A 101 -21.97 17.02 -7.99
CA LYS A 101 -22.95 18.05 -7.63
C LYS A 101 -23.25 19.00 -8.80
N SER A 102 -22.28 19.28 -9.64
CA SER A 102 -22.46 20.12 -10.83
C SER A 102 -22.68 19.32 -12.11
N GLY A 103 -22.65 17.99 -12.05
CA GLY A 103 -22.69 17.12 -13.21
C GLY A 103 -21.46 17.21 -14.12
N ARG A 104 -20.40 17.92 -13.70
CA ARG A 104 -19.24 18.20 -14.53
C ARG A 104 -18.20 17.09 -14.42
N ILE A 105 -18.08 16.28 -15.45
CA ILE A 105 -16.99 15.30 -15.60
C ILE A 105 -15.68 16.02 -15.87
N ASN A 106 -14.60 15.53 -15.25
CA ASN A 106 -13.23 15.97 -15.49
C ASN A 106 -12.44 14.85 -16.16
N PRO A 107 -12.18 14.96 -17.47
CA PRO A 107 -11.45 13.93 -18.21
C PRO A 107 -10.05 13.64 -17.64
N ALA A 108 -9.34 14.67 -17.18
CA ALA A 108 -8.00 14.49 -16.61
C ALA A 108 -8.05 13.64 -15.34
N SER A 109 -9.02 13.88 -14.44
CA SER A 109 -9.22 13.06 -13.24
C SER A 109 -9.61 11.62 -13.59
N THR A 110 -10.45 11.43 -14.60
CA THR A 110 -10.83 10.10 -15.10
C THR A 110 -9.61 9.35 -15.63
N GLN A 111 -8.82 9.99 -16.48
CA GLN A 111 -7.59 9.41 -17.02
C GLN A 111 -6.55 9.10 -15.95
N HIS A 112 -6.45 9.95 -14.93
CA HIS A 112 -5.58 9.70 -13.79
C HIS A 112 -5.96 8.40 -13.05
N MET A 113 -7.24 8.22 -12.74
CA MET A 113 -7.73 6.96 -12.14
C MET A 113 -7.48 5.76 -13.04
N LEU A 114 -7.80 5.86 -14.33
CA LEU A 114 -7.54 4.79 -15.31
C LEU A 114 -6.05 4.43 -15.39
N GLY A 115 -5.16 5.42 -15.27
CA GLY A 115 -3.72 5.22 -15.25
C GLY A 115 -3.21 4.40 -14.05
N ALA A 116 -3.97 4.37 -12.95
CA ALA A 116 -3.65 3.61 -11.75
C ALA A 116 -4.00 2.11 -11.86
N TYR A 117 -4.79 1.71 -12.86
CA TYR A 117 -5.23 0.33 -13.01
C TYR A 117 -4.27 -0.45 -13.91
N ASN A 118 -4.12 -1.76 -13.63
CA ASN A 118 -3.44 -2.63 -14.56
C ASN A 118 -4.20 -2.74 -15.90
N ALA A 119 -3.55 -3.27 -16.93
CA ALA A 119 -4.11 -3.30 -18.29
C ALA A 119 -5.48 -4.00 -18.35
N ALA A 120 -5.63 -5.14 -17.67
CA ALA A 120 -6.87 -5.94 -17.71
C ALA A 120 -8.05 -5.22 -17.07
N LEU A 121 -7.85 -4.61 -15.90
CA LEU A 121 -8.91 -3.86 -15.22
C LEU A 121 -9.25 -2.58 -15.99
N ARG A 122 -8.26 -1.84 -16.45
CA ARG A 122 -8.46 -0.62 -17.24
C ARG A 122 -9.26 -0.91 -18.51
N GLN A 123 -8.90 -1.94 -19.26
CA GLN A 123 -9.65 -2.35 -20.44
C GLN A 123 -11.10 -2.67 -20.07
N TYR A 124 -11.32 -3.48 -19.05
CA TYR A 124 -12.66 -3.89 -18.63
C TYR A 124 -13.56 -2.71 -18.25
N VAL A 125 -13.07 -1.79 -17.40
CA VAL A 125 -13.89 -0.64 -16.96
C VAL A 125 -14.14 0.36 -18.10
N THR A 126 -13.25 0.44 -19.08
CA THR A 126 -13.43 1.27 -20.28
C THR A 126 -14.45 0.65 -21.24
N GLU A 127 -14.31 -0.62 -21.58
CA GLU A 127 -15.22 -1.32 -22.49
C GLU A 127 -16.66 -1.44 -21.95
N ASN A 128 -16.82 -1.46 -20.63
CA ASN A 128 -18.12 -1.51 -19.97
C ASN A 128 -18.64 -0.13 -19.56
N HIS A 129 -18.03 0.95 -20.01
CA HIS A 129 -18.49 2.33 -19.77
C HIS A 129 -18.59 2.74 -18.30
N PHE A 130 -17.80 2.11 -17.42
CA PHE A 130 -17.82 2.39 -15.97
C PHE A 130 -17.30 3.78 -15.63
N MET A 131 -16.54 4.37 -16.52
CA MET A 131 -15.87 5.65 -16.31
C MET A 131 -16.51 6.81 -17.10
N ASP A 132 -17.69 6.60 -17.69
CA ASP A 132 -18.35 7.60 -18.55
C ASP A 132 -19.33 8.50 -17.78
N THR A 133 -19.79 8.07 -16.61
CA THR A 133 -20.76 8.78 -15.80
C THR A 133 -20.36 8.80 -14.32
N PHE A 134 -21.15 9.47 -13.48
CA PHE A 134 -21.00 9.43 -12.02
C PHE A 134 -21.74 8.25 -11.36
N ALA A 135 -22.41 7.40 -12.14
CA ALA A 135 -23.00 6.17 -11.60
C ALA A 135 -21.88 5.24 -11.09
N PHE A 136 -22.10 4.69 -9.91
CA PHE A 136 -21.15 3.74 -9.35
C PHE A 136 -21.32 2.35 -9.93
N HIS A 137 -20.22 1.78 -10.41
CA HIS A 137 -20.12 0.41 -10.89
C HIS A 137 -19.25 -0.41 -9.93
N ALA A 138 -19.85 -1.42 -9.31
CA ALA A 138 -19.19 -2.21 -8.29
C ALA A 138 -18.47 -3.42 -8.89
N ILE A 139 -17.25 -3.67 -8.45
CA ILE A 139 -16.51 -4.91 -8.66
C ILE A 139 -16.11 -5.47 -7.30
N SER A 140 -16.40 -6.76 -7.06
CA SER A 140 -16.03 -7.41 -5.81
C SER A 140 -14.51 -7.58 -5.70
N GLY A 141 -13.97 -7.56 -4.48
CA GLY A 141 -12.55 -7.85 -4.24
C GLY A 141 -12.14 -9.23 -4.76
N ARG A 142 -13.07 -10.18 -4.72
CA ARG A 142 -12.88 -11.51 -5.31
C ARG A 142 -12.63 -11.44 -6.82
N ASP A 143 -13.41 -10.62 -7.54
CA ASP A 143 -13.24 -10.44 -8.98
C ASP A 143 -11.97 -9.63 -9.29
N ILE A 144 -11.66 -8.61 -8.49
CA ILE A 144 -10.39 -7.85 -8.61
C ILE A 144 -9.19 -8.81 -8.56
N VAL A 145 -9.23 -9.79 -7.65
CA VAL A 145 -8.16 -10.80 -7.55
C VAL A 145 -8.22 -11.81 -8.69
N LYS A 146 -9.38 -12.45 -8.91
CA LYS A 146 -9.48 -13.60 -9.82
C LYS A 146 -9.44 -13.22 -11.30
N ARG A 147 -10.07 -12.12 -11.68
CA ARG A 147 -10.22 -11.71 -13.08
C ARG A 147 -9.14 -10.77 -13.54
N PHE A 148 -8.68 -9.90 -12.63
CA PHE A 148 -7.73 -8.84 -12.98
C PHE A 148 -6.34 -9.05 -12.40
N GLY A 149 -6.10 -10.14 -11.66
CA GLY A 149 -4.77 -10.57 -11.23
C GLY A 149 -4.14 -9.75 -10.10
N TYR A 150 -4.93 -8.97 -9.36
CA TYR A 150 -4.39 -8.30 -8.17
C TYR A 150 -4.14 -9.29 -7.04
N PRO A 151 -3.12 -9.05 -6.18
CA PRO A 151 -2.81 -9.95 -5.07
C PRO A 151 -3.95 -10.04 -4.06
N ALA A 152 -4.27 -11.25 -3.61
CA ALA A 152 -5.18 -11.46 -2.49
C ALA A 152 -4.48 -11.15 -1.16
N CYS A 153 -5.16 -10.49 -0.22
CA CYS A 153 -4.69 -10.41 1.16
C CYS A 153 -4.81 -11.77 1.82
N ARG A 154 -3.74 -12.18 2.47
CA ARG A 154 -3.65 -13.40 3.30
C ARG A 154 -3.91 -13.07 4.76
#